data_1053071f1cde5c59b8c7172f50ffbe0c
#
_entry.id   1053071f1cde5c59b8c7172f50ffbe0c
#
_cell.length_a   1.000
_cell.length_b   1.000
_cell.length_c   1.000
_cell.angle_alpha   90.00
_cell.angle_beta   90.00
_cell.angle_gamma   90.00
#
_symmetry.space_group_name_H-M   'P 1'
#
loop_
_entity.id
_entity.type
_entity.pdbx_description
1 polymer ?
#
loop_
_entity_poly.entity_id
_entity_poly.type
_entity_poly.pdbx_seq_one_letter_code
_entity_poly.pdbx_strand_id
1 'polypeptide(L)'
;MIVWTQQKLAFWDALQRDGVAYCTEESALYKENRYAYDWLVVEMHHRLSSPPMPEIKLPLWCWVQYDSYKNRKPTFTPYRDENGYYPQVFIEVEVPDELLLQSNFCLWESCCMNGFEIGDTLNKEIEQFDATHDISERGFRAYSDDLKQRIMKSWESIFDLDYRNRRYYNRSRRNTPIQATFWLLRKEWVKDVRFFIPK
;
A
#
# COMPACT_ATOMS: atom_id res chain seq x y z
N MET A 1 -0.78 5.61 17.12
CA MET A 1 -0.40 4.17 16.89
C MET A 1 1.07 4.06 16.51
N ILE A 2 1.79 3.05 17.02
CA ILE A 2 3.17 2.76 16.57
C ILE A 2 3.13 1.99 15.25
N VAL A 3 3.84 2.49 14.24
CA VAL A 3 3.97 1.91 12.90
C VAL A 3 5.41 2.00 12.41
N TRP A 4 5.75 1.26 11.37
CA TRP A 4 7.12 1.15 10.85
C TRP A 4 7.15 1.41 9.35
N THR A 5 8.09 2.23 8.91
CA THR A 5 8.32 2.50 7.48
C THR A 5 9.80 2.39 7.13
N GLN A 6 10.08 1.96 5.91
CA GLN A 6 11.42 1.89 5.36
C GLN A 6 11.53 2.83 4.18
N GLN A 7 12.51 3.73 4.22
CA GLN A 7 12.64 4.82 3.25
C GLN A 7 14.08 4.93 2.74
N LYS A 8 14.28 5.63 1.63
CA LYS A 8 15.61 6.06 1.17
C LYS A 8 16.22 7.04 2.18
N LEU A 9 17.54 7.08 2.28
CA LEU A 9 18.23 8.02 3.19
C LEU A 9 17.86 9.49 2.87
N ALA A 10 17.70 9.85 1.60
CA ALA A 10 17.29 11.19 1.19
C ALA A 10 15.94 11.64 1.80
N PHE A 11 15.01 10.70 2.02
CA PHE A 11 13.74 10.97 2.73
C PHE A 11 14.01 11.38 4.19
N TRP A 12 14.94 10.69 4.85
CA TRP A 12 15.34 11.01 6.21
C TRP A 12 16.01 12.39 6.30
N ASP A 13 16.89 12.69 5.34
CA ASP A 13 17.58 14.00 5.30
C ASP A 13 16.57 15.14 5.12
N ALA A 14 15.56 14.94 4.25
CA ALA A 14 14.46 15.90 4.11
C ALA A 14 13.68 16.05 5.42
N LEU A 15 13.32 14.94 6.09
CA LEU A 15 12.62 14.96 7.37
C LEU A 15 13.42 15.71 8.45
N GLN A 16 14.75 15.54 8.50
CA GLN A 16 15.58 16.22 9.48
C GLN A 16 15.71 17.72 9.19
N ARG A 17 15.79 18.11 7.93
CA ARG A 17 15.92 19.50 7.48
C ARG A 17 14.62 20.29 7.62
N ASP A 18 13.51 19.70 7.15
CA ASP A 18 12.25 20.43 6.95
C ASP A 18 11.21 20.14 8.05
N GLY A 19 11.50 19.18 8.94
CA GLY A 19 10.59 18.73 9.99
C GLY A 19 9.44 17.85 9.51
N VAL A 20 9.25 17.75 8.19
CA VAL A 20 8.25 16.90 7.51
C VAL A 20 8.88 16.25 6.28
N ALA A 21 8.39 15.04 5.93
CA ALA A 21 8.74 14.39 4.68
C ALA A 21 7.54 13.64 4.11
N TYR A 22 7.46 13.56 2.80
CA TYR A 22 6.39 12.90 2.05
C TYR A 22 6.95 12.25 0.79
N CYS A 23 6.17 11.40 0.15
CA CYS A 23 6.58 10.74 -1.08
C CYS A 23 6.57 11.75 -2.24
N THR A 24 7.71 11.92 -2.91
CA THR A 24 7.89 12.86 -4.03
C THR A 24 8.04 12.15 -5.38
N GLU A 25 8.28 10.84 -5.37
CA GLU A 25 8.54 10.05 -6.57
C GLU A 25 7.67 8.81 -6.62
N GLU A 26 7.13 8.51 -7.79
CA GLU A 26 6.45 7.25 -8.05
C GLU A 26 7.46 6.09 -8.01
N SER A 27 7.19 5.10 -7.17
CA SER A 27 7.96 3.85 -7.14
C SER A 27 7.74 3.04 -8.42
N ALA A 28 8.61 2.05 -8.69
CA ALA A 28 8.42 1.10 -9.78
C ALA A 28 7.06 0.39 -9.64
N LEU A 29 6.73 -0.08 -8.43
CA LEU A 29 5.43 -0.71 -8.14
C LEU A 29 4.24 0.21 -8.43
N TYR A 30 4.35 1.50 -8.13
CA TYR A 30 3.31 2.47 -8.47
C TYR A 30 3.11 2.55 -9.99
N LYS A 31 4.20 2.67 -10.75
CA LYS A 31 4.15 2.78 -12.22
C LYS A 31 3.56 1.54 -12.88
N GLU A 32 3.91 0.36 -12.37
CA GLU A 32 3.41 -0.93 -12.86
C GLU A 32 1.92 -1.12 -12.54
N ASN A 33 1.47 -0.66 -11.36
CA ASN A 33 0.11 -0.87 -10.85
C ASN A 33 -0.66 0.45 -10.71
N ARG A 34 -0.45 1.39 -11.63
CA ARG A 34 -0.95 2.77 -11.55
C ARG A 34 -2.43 2.86 -11.17
N TYR A 35 -3.30 2.09 -11.81
CA TYR A 35 -4.74 2.15 -11.56
C TYR A 35 -5.12 1.75 -10.13
N ALA A 36 -4.43 0.77 -9.53
CA ALA A 36 -4.68 0.41 -8.13
C ALA A 36 -4.21 1.52 -7.18
N TYR A 37 -3.06 2.12 -7.47
CA TYR A 37 -2.54 3.23 -6.66
C TYR A 37 -3.37 4.52 -6.85
N ASP A 38 -3.78 4.84 -8.06
CA ASP A 38 -4.64 6.01 -8.34
C ASP A 38 -5.99 5.84 -7.63
N TRP A 39 -6.58 4.65 -7.65
CA TRP A 39 -7.77 4.32 -6.88
C TRP A 39 -7.53 4.49 -5.37
N LEU A 40 -6.41 3.98 -4.84
CA LEU A 40 -6.08 4.13 -3.42
C LEU A 40 -5.94 5.61 -3.00
N VAL A 41 -5.34 6.45 -3.84
CA VAL A 41 -5.23 7.89 -3.58
C VAL A 41 -6.61 8.53 -3.50
N VAL A 42 -7.56 8.14 -4.37
CA VAL A 42 -8.96 8.60 -4.30
C VAL A 42 -9.60 8.15 -2.98
N GLU A 43 -9.40 6.89 -2.57
CA GLU A 43 -9.90 6.39 -1.29
C GLU A 43 -9.28 7.10 -0.07
N MET A 44 -8.00 7.46 -0.15
CA MET A 44 -7.36 8.28 0.88
C MET A 44 -8.01 9.66 1.01
N HIS A 45 -8.35 10.31 -0.12
CA HIS A 45 -9.08 11.58 -0.08
C HIS A 45 -10.49 11.47 0.51
N HIS A 46 -11.16 10.34 0.32
CA HIS A 46 -12.49 10.10 0.88
C HIS A 46 -12.46 9.74 2.37
N ARG A 47 -11.44 9.02 2.83
CA ARG A 47 -11.40 8.40 4.16
C ARG A 47 -10.49 9.12 5.15
N LEU A 48 -9.50 9.84 4.67
CA LEU A 48 -8.62 10.69 5.46
C LEU A 48 -8.92 12.16 5.17
N SER A 49 -8.43 13.05 6.00
CA SER A 49 -8.37 14.47 5.64
C SER A 49 -7.51 14.66 4.40
N SER A 50 -7.82 15.69 3.60
CA SER A 50 -6.99 16.06 2.44
C SER A 50 -5.54 16.27 2.86
N PRO A 51 -4.58 16.00 1.96
CA PRO A 51 -3.18 16.26 2.26
C PRO A 51 -2.97 17.71 2.66
N PRO A 52 -2.13 17.98 3.67
CA PRO A 52 -1.98 19.34 4.23
C PRO A 52 -1.29 20.31 3.26
N MET A 53 -0.68 19.81 2.20
CA MET A 53 0.00 20.59 1.18
C MET A 53 -0.35 20.08 -0.22
N PRO A 54 -0.59 20.98 -1.20
CA PRO A 54 -1.08 20.58 -2.54
C PRO A 54 -0.06 19.79 -3.38
N GLU A 55 1.22 19.86 -3.04
CA GLU A 55 2.28 19.09 -3.67
C GLU A 55 2.29 17.60 -3.28
N ILE A 56 1.64 17.24 -2.18
CA ILE A 56 1.55 15.84 -1.72
C ILE A 56 0.52 15.12 -2.58
N LYS A 57 1.00 14.22 -3.44
CA LYS A 57 0.17 13.46 -4.39
C LYS A 57 0.20 11.95 -4.15
N LEU A 58 1.20 11.47 -3.42
CA LEU A 58 1.51 10.05 -3.32
C LEU A 58 1.42 9.58 -1.87
N PRO A 59 0.96 8.34 -1.64
CA PRO A 59 0.89 7.77 -0.29
C PRO A 59 2.27 7.43 0.25
N LEU A 60 2.46 7.66 1.54
CA LEU A 60 3.49 6.98 2.33
C LEU A 60 2.92 5.67 2.86
N TRP A 61 3.73 4.62 2.84
CA TRP A 61 3.37 3.31 3.34
C TRP A 61 4.06 2.99 4.65
N CYS A 62 3.35 2.31 5.53
CA CYS A 62 3.90 1.78 6.78
C CYS A 62 3.26 0.44 7.15
N TRP A 63 3.92 -0.30 8.00
CA TRP A 63 3.41 -1.51 8.63
C TRP A 63 2.74 -1.18 9.96
N VAL A 64 1.52 -1.63 10.13
CA VAL A 64 0.80 -1.66 11.41
C VAL A 64 1.02 -3.01 12.10
N GLN A 65 1.04 -4.07 11.28
CA GLN A 65 1.27 -5.44 11.69
C GLN A 65 1.91 -6.18 10.52
N TYR A 66 3.19 -6.54 10.64
CA TYR A 66 3.95 -7.12 9.52
C TYR A 66 3.50 -8.55 9.17
N ASP A 67 3.27 -9.39 10.17
CA ASP A 67 2.88 -10.78 9.97
C ASP A 67 1.62 -11.10 10.79
N SER A 68 1.68 -10.88 12.11
CA SER A 68 0.60 -11.20 13.03
C SER A 68 0.61 -10.25 14.22
N TYR A 69 -0.43 -10.30 15.04
CA TYR A 69 -0.51 -9.52 16.29
C TYR A 69 0.70 -9.75 17.23
N LYS A 70 1.28 -10.95 17.19
CA LYS A 70 2.47 -11.29 17.98
C LYS A 70 3.78 -10.83 17.34
N ASN A 71 3.77 -10.63 16.02
CA ASN A 71 4.93 -10.22 15.23
C ASN A 71 4.58 -8.99 14.39
N ARG A 72 4.34 -7.87 15.07
CA ARG A 72 3.90 -6.62 14.44
C ARG A 72 5.04 -5.87 13.76
N LYS A 73 6.20 -5.79 14.42
CA LYS A 73 7.36 -5.05 13.91
C LYS A 73 8.05 -5.85 12.82
N PRO A 74 8.23 -5.30 11.61
CA PRO A 74 9.00 -5.97 10.56
C PRO A 74 10.48 -6.07 10.94
N THR A 75 11.14 -7.12 10.46
CA THR A 75 12.60 -7.19 10.47
C THR A 75 13.13 -6.21 9.43
N PHE A 76 14.09 -5.38 9.82
CA PHE A 76 14.73 -4.48 8.87
C PHE A 76 15.59 -5.30 7.89
N THR A 77 15.11 -5.41 6.66
CA THR A 77 15.82 -6.04 5.55
C THR A 77 16.03 -4.98 4.47
N PRO A 78 17.29 -4.60 4.17
CA PRO A 78 17.55 -3.59 3.16
C PRO A 78 17.03 -3.99 1.78
N TYR A 79 16.38 -3.08 1.09
CA TYR A 79 15.98 -3.24 -0.31
C TYR A 79 17.18 -3.04 -1.24
N ARG A 80 17.08 -3.66 -2.40
CA ARG A 80 18.01 -3.47 -3.51
C ARG A 80 17.23 -3.11 -4.77
N ASP A 81 17.84 -2.32 -5.62
CA ASP A 81 17.38 -2.05 -6.98
C ASP A 81 18.32 -2.72 -8.00
N GLU A 82 18.19 -2.35 -9.26
CA GLU A 82 19.05 -2.85 -10.35
C GLU A 82 20.54 -2.53 -10.18
N ASN A 83 20.85 -1.47 -9.41
CA ASN A 83 22.22 -1.02 -9.09
C ASN A 83 22.75 -1.64 -7.80
N GLY A 84 21.97 -2.45 -7.10
CA GLY A 84 22.31 -3.11 -5.85
C GLY A 84 21.68 -2.47 -4.63
N TYR A 85 22.36 -2.59 -3.47
CA TYR A 85 21.88 -1.96 -2.24
C TYR A 85 22.17 -0.47 -2.24
N TYR A 86 21.23 0.32 -1.74
CA TYR A 86 21.35 1.76 -1.57
C TYR A 86 21.15 2.19 -0.11
N PRO A 87 21.59 3.40 0.29
CA PRO A 87 21.39 3.90 1.65
C PRO A 87 19.91 4.02 2.02
N GLN A 88 19.54 3.43 3.16
CA GLN A 88 18.15 3.33 3.62
C GLN A 88 18.05 3.59 5.11
N VAL A 89 16.84 3.95 5.52
CA VAL A 89 16.48 4.15 6.91
C VAL A 89 15.20 3.38 7.23
N PHE A 90 15.19 2.70 8.35
CA PHE A 90 14.02 2.06 8.94
C PHE A 90 13.58 2.89 10.14
N ILE A 91 12.36 3.37 10.11
CA ILE A 91 11.85 4.36 11.05
C ILE A 91 10.64 3.78 11.79
N GLU A 92 10.69 3.81 13.12
CA GLU A 92 9.55 3.58 13.99
C GLU A 92 8.91 4.92 14.34
N VAL A 93 7.62 5.07 14.11
CA VAL A 93 6.90 6.32 14.30
C VAL A 93 5.61 6.12 15.09
N GLU A 94 5.22 7.10 15.87
CA GLU A 94 3.91 7.18 16.50
C GLU A 94 3.04 8.17 15.75
N VAL A 95 2.15 7.65 14.90
CA VAL A 95 1.23 8.43 14.06
C VAL A 95 -0.16 8.45 14.71
N PRO A 96 -0.87 9.59 14.74
CA PRO A 96 -2.28 9.64 15.13
C PRO A 96 -3.12 8.67 14.30
N ASP A 97 -4.01 7.92 14.96
CA ASP A 97 -4.76 6.83 14.33
C ASP A 97 -5.65 7.34 13.19
N GLU A 98 -6.21 8.54 13.34
CA GLU A 98 -7.07 9.20 12.36
C GLU A 98 -6.37 9.64 11.07
N LEU A 99 -5.05 9.63 11.06
CA LEU A 99 -4.23 9.94 9.88
C LEU A 99 -3.80 8.69 9.10
N LEU A 100 -4.15 7.50 9.58
CA LEU A 100 -3.76 6.22 9.00
C LEU A 100 -4.93 5.53 8.32
N LEU A 101 -4.84 5.29 7.02
CA LEU A 101 -5.77 4.41 6.31
C LEU A 101 -5.20 2.99 6.30
N GLN A 102 -5.69 2.18 7.24
CA GLN A 102 -5.26 0.78 7.38
C GLN A 102 -5.87 -0.09 6.29
N SER A 103 -5.09 -1.04 5.79
CA SER A 103 -5.54 -2.02 4.79
C SER A 103 -4.90 -3.39 5.01
N ASN A 104 -5.61 -4.41 4.56
CA ASN A 104 -5.14 -5.79 4.52
C ASN A 104 -4.12 -5.93 3.39
N PHE A 105 -2.85 -6.21 3.73
CA PHE A 105 -1.78 -6.30 2.75
C PHE A 105 -2.01 -7.40 1.70
N CYS A 106 -2.48 -8.59 2.12
CA CYS A 106 -2.70 -9.69 1.17
C CYS A 106 -3.81 -9.36 0.15
N LEU A 107 -4.85 -8.64 0.57
CA LEU A 107 -5.91 -8.20 -0.34
C LEU A 107 -5.44 -7.05 -1.23
N TRP A 108 -4.58 -6.17 -0.71
CA TRP A 108 -3.94 -5.14 -1.52
C TRP A 108 -3.08 -5.71 -2.64
N GLU A 109 -2.30 -6.78 -2.35
CA GLU A 109 -1.55 -7.47 -3.39
C GLU A 109 -2.48 -7.99 -4.51
N SER A 110 -3.66 -8.48 -4.16
CA SER A 110 -4.67 -8.90 -5.14
C SER A 110 -5.16 -7.72 -6.00
N CYS A 111 -5.32 -6.53 -5.44
CA CYS A 111 -5.67 -5.33 -6.22
C CYS A 111 -4.56 -4.95 -7.22
N CYS A 112 -3.29 -5.12 -6.84
CA CYS A 112 -2.14 -4.85 -7.71
C CYS A 112 -1.95 -5.91 -8.80
N MET A 113 -2.32 -7.16 -8.54
CA MET A 113 -2.16 -8.26 -9.50
C MET A 113 -3.25 -8.22 -10.59
N ASN A 114 -3.03 -7.38 -11.61
CA ASN A 114 -3.90 -7.28 -12.80
C ASN A 114 -5.35 -6.85 -12.54
N GLY A 115 -5.63 -6.20 -11.43
CA GLY A 115 -6.96 -5.69 -11.12
C GLY A 115 -7.97 -6.77 -10.76
N PHE A 116 -7.51 -7.86 -10.14
CA PHE A 116 -8.40 -8.92 -9.69
C PHE A 116 -9.42 -8.43 -8.68
N GLU A 117 -10.62 -8.96 -8.79
CA GLU A 117 -11.66 -8.82 -7.80
C GLU A 117 -11.31 -9.54 -6.51
N ILE A 118 -11.72 -8.95 -5.39
CA ILE A 118 -11.69 -9.59 -4.08
C ILE A 118 -13.06 -10.24 -3.82
N GLY A 119 -13.33 -11.40 -4.44
CA GLY A 119 -14.60 -12.10 -4.24
C GLY A 119 -15.01 -13.03 -5.37
N ASP A 120 -16.13 -13.75 -5.18
CA ASP A 120 -16.54 -14.82 -6.08
C ASP A 120 -17.36 -14.36 -7.30
N THR A 121 -17.96 -13.17 -7.22
CA THR A 121 -19.08 -12.81 -8.11
C THR A 121 -18.61 -12.37 -9.49
N LEU A 122 -17.52 -11.61 -9.54
CA LEU A 122 -16.98 -11.09 -10.80
C LEU A 122 -15.94 -12.01 -11.45
N ASN A 123 -15.36 -12.94 -10.69
CA ASN A 123 -14.32 -13.84 -11.22
C ASN A 123 -14.79 -14.65 -12.45
N LYS A 124 -16.04 -15.13 -12.43
CA LYS A 124 -16.57 -15.85 -13.58
C LYS A 124 -16.70 -14.98 -14.83
N GLU A 125 -17.08 -13.73 -14.65
CA GLU A 125 -17.21 -12.77 -15.75
C GLU A 125 -15.83 -12.40 -16.33
N ILE A 126 -14.85 -12.20 -15.45
CA ILE A 126 -13.45 -11.99 -15.83
C ILE A 126 -12.89 -13.21 -16.56
N GLU A 127 -13.11 -14.41 -16.02
CA GLU A 127 -12.70 -15.67 -16.65
C GLU A 127 -13.34 -15.87 -18.03
N GLN A 128 -14.62 -15.51 -18.18
CA GLN A 128 -15.30 -15.56 -19.48
C GLN A 128 -14.75 -14.55 -20.46
N PHE A 129 -14.51 -13.30 -20.02
CA PHE A 129 -13.88 -12.28 -20.85
C PHE A 129 -12.50 -12.75 -21.31
N ASP A 130 -11.66 -13.19 -20.39
CA ASP A 130 -10.28 -13.63 -20.69
C ASP A 130 -10.25 -14.88 -21.58
N ALA A 131 -11.25 -15.77 -21.47
CA ALA A 131 -11.36 -16.95 -22.34
C ALA A 131 -11.71 -16.62 -23.80
N THR A 132 -12.28 -15.44 -24.06
CA THR A 132 -12.72 -15.01 -25.38
C THR A 132 -11.80 -14.01 -26.06
N HIS A 133 -10.73 -13.57 -25.38
CA HIS A 133 -9.78 -12.58 -25.87
C HIS A 133 -8.35 -13.14 -25.88
N ASP A 134 -7.51 -12.63 -26.78
CA ASP A 134 -6.09 -12.98 -26.79
C ASP A 134 -5.36 -12.45 -25.56
N ILE A 135 -4.26 -13.11 -25.17
CA ILE A 135 -3.49 -12.75 -23.97
C ILE A 135 -3.08 -11.26 -23.96
N SER A 136 -2.77 -10.69 -25.11
CA SER A 136 -2.41 -9.27 -25.28
C SER A 136 -3.58 -8.31 -25.01
N GLU A 137 -4.81 -8.81 -25.04
CA GLU A 137 -6.06 -8.06 -24.88
C GLU A 137 -6.69 -8.28 -23.49
N ARG A 138 -6.02 -9.02 -22.62
CA ARG A 138 -6.52 -9.35 -21.28
C ARG A 138 -6.02 -8.35 -20.24
N GLY A 139 -6.71 -8.35 -19.11
CA GLY A 139 -6.37 -7.57 -17.94
C GLY A 139 -7.19 -6.29 -17.78
N PHE A 140 -6.99 -5.61 -16.67
CA PHE A 140 -7.83 -4.50 -16.22
C PHE A 140 -8.03 -3.41 -17.28
N ARG A 141 -7.01 -3.10 -18.10
CA ARG A 141 -7.11 -2.05 -19.13
C ARG A 141 -8.11 -2.38 -20.23
N ALA A 142 -8.28 -3.66 -20.54
CA ALA A 142 -9.14 -4.14 -21.60
C ALA A 142 -10.62 -4.26 -21.20
N TYR A 143 -10.91 -4.33 -19.90
CA TYR A 143 -12.27 -4.49 -19.41
C TYR A 143 -13.13 -3.26 -19.70
N SER A 144 -14.45 -3.47 -19.81
CA SER A 144 -15.41 -2.38 -19.92
C SER A 144 -15.37 -1.48 -18.70
N ASP A 145 -15.80 -0.23 -18.83
CA ASP A 145 -15.79 0.72 -17.72
C ASP A 145 -16.72 0.26 -16.58
N ASP A 146 -17.86 -0.38 -16.90
CA ASP A 146 -18.75 -0.98 -15.90
C ASP A 146 -18.02 -2.09 -15.12
N LEU A 147 -17.35 -3.00 -15.81
CA LEU A 147 -16.61 -4.09 -15.16
C LEU A 147 -15.46 -3.52 -14.29
N LYS A 148 -14.72 -2.52 -14.79
CA LYS A 148 -13.69 -1.83 -14.01
C LYS A 148 -14.23 -1.20 -12.74
N GLN A 149 -15.37 -0.50 -12.82
CA GLN A 149 -15.99 0.12 -11.64
C GLN A 149 -16.42 -0.93 -10.60
N ARG A 150 -16.99 -2.04 -11.05
CA ARG A 150 -17.40 -3.13 -10.17
C ARG A 150 -16.20 -3.80 -9.51
N ILE A 151 -15.09 -4.01 -10.24
CA ILE A 151 -13.83 -4.50 -9.69
C ILE A 151 -13.29 -3.54 -8.63
N MET A 152 -13.17 -2.24 -8.96
CA MET A 152 -12.69 -1.23 -8.02
C MET A 152 -13.58 -1.13 -6.78
N LYS A 153 -14.89 -1.30 -6.93
CA LYS A 153 -15.82 -1.35 -5.80
C LYS A 153 -15.54 -2.55 -4.89
N SER A 154 -15.16 -3.70 -5.43
CA SER A 154 -14.80 -4.88 -4.64
C SER A 154 -13.53 -4.66 -3.81
N TRP A 155 -12.60 -3.81 -4.28
CA TRP A 155 -11.36 -3.49 -3.60
C TRP A 155 -11.57 -2.77 -2.27
N GLU A 156 -12.70 -2.11 -2.05
CA GLU A 156 -13.02 -1.51 -0.75
C GLU A 156 -12.94 -2.51 0.41
N SER A 157 -13.06 -3.81 0.13
CA SER A 157 -12.89 -4.89 1.11
C SER A 157 -11.52 -4.93 1.76
N ILE A 158 -10.47 -4.30 1.17
CA ILE A 158 -9.14 -4.24 1.78
C ILE A 158 -9.14 -3.46 3.10
N PHE A 159 -10.08 -2.52 3.25
CA PHE A 159 -10.22 -1.69 4.45
C PHE A 159 -11.04 -2.36 5.54
N ASP A 160 -11.75 -3.44 5.23
CA ASP A 160 -12.38 -4.31 6.24
C ASP A 160 -11.34 -5.31 6.76
N LEU A 161 -10.69 -4.96 7.86
CA LEU A 161 -9.64 -5.82 8.45
C LEU A 161 -10.20 -7.12 9.04
N ASP A 162 -11.51 -7.26 9.15
CA ASP A 162 -12.20 -8.47 9.55
C ASP A 162 -12.82 -9.22 8.36
N TYR A 163 -12.56 -8.75 7.14
CA TYR A 163 -13.03 -9.42 5.92
C TYR A 163 -12.64 -10.90 5.88
N ARG A 164 -13.63 -11.72 5.52
CA ARG A 164 -13.48 -13.17 5.37
C ARG A 164 -14.13 -13.62 4.08
N ASN A 165 -13.38 -14.35 3.29
CA ASN A 165 -13.92 -15.11 2.17
C ASN A 165 -13.34 -16.52 2.24
N ARG A 166 -14.18 -17.53 2.46
CA ARG A 166 -13.72 -18.92 2.68
C ARG A 166 -12.85 -19.45 1.54
N ARG A 167 -13.04 -18.96 0.34
CA ARG A 167 -12.33 -19.42 -0.86
C ARG A 167 -11.02 -18.69 -1.06
N TYR A 168 -11.00 -17.37 -0.88
CA TYR A 168 -9.85 -16.52 -1.25
C TYR A 168 -9.04 -16.04 -0.05
N TYR A 169 -9.70 -15.72 1.04
CA TYR A 169 -9.05 -15.17 2.20
C TYR A 169 -9.73 -15.54 3.51
N ASN A 170 -9.09 -16.38 4.31
CA ASN A 170 -9.65 -16.87 5.58
C ASN A 170 -8.68 -16.68 6.77
N ARG A 171 -7.99 -15.54 6.83
CA ARG A 171 -7.15 -15.20 7.98
C ARG A 171 -7.91 -14.32 8.96
N SER A 172 -7.67 -14.51 10.27
CA SER A 172 -8.18 -13.58 11.27
C SER A 172 -7.35 -12.31 11.28
N ARG A 173 -7.93 -11.17 11.66
CA ARG A 173 -7.21 -9.90 11.82
C ARG A 173 -5.91 -10.07 12.61
N ARG A 174 -5.89 -10.94 13.61
CA ARG A 174 -4.68 -11.24 14.40
C ARG A 174 -3.55 -11.90 13.61
N ASN A 175 -3.88 -12.56 12.52
CA ASN A 175 -2.93 -13.30 11.67
C ASN A 175 -2.85 -12.70 10.25
N THR A 176 -3.28 -11.46 10.09
CA THR A 176 -3.30 -10.74 8.82
C THR A 176 -2.18 -9.71 8.81
N PRO A 177 -1.30 -9.67 7.83
CA PRO A 177 -0.44 -8.51 7.61
C PRO A 177 -1.29 -7.27 7.36
N ILE A 178 -1.08 -6.23 8.15
CA ILE A 178 -1.81 -4.96 8.05
C ILE A 178 -0.79 -3.87 7.76
N GLN A 179 -1.01 -3.18 6.68
CA GLN A 179 -0.31 -1.96 6.31
C GLN A 179 -1.22 -0.75 6.48
N ALA A 180 -0.64 0.44 6.40
CA ALA A 180 -1.42 1.65 6.31
C ALA A 180 -0.76 2.65 5.37
N THR A 181 -1.57 3.57 4.84
CA THR A 181 -1.12 4.73 4.10
C THR A 181 -1.46 6.01 4.83
N PHE A 182 -0.63 7.03 4.65
CA PHE A 182 -0.81 8.38 5.17
C PHE A 182 -0.10 9.38 4.26
N TRP A 183 -0.37 10.68 4.43
CA TRP A 183 0.12 11.68 3.49
C TRP A 183 1.55 12.13 3.72
N LEU A 184 1.95 12.34 4.97
CA LEU A 184 3.28 12.80 5.33
C LEU A 184 3.72 12.26 6.69
N LEU A 185 5.03 12.26 6.91
CA LEU A 185 5.66 11.95 8.18
C LEU A 185 6.18 13.24 8.82
N ARG A 186 5.95 13.41 10.12
CA ARG A 186 6.49 14.50 10.92
C ARG A 186 7.64 14.03 11.79
N LYS A 187 8.64 14.86 11.95
CA LYS A 187 9.85 14.55 12.72
C LYS A 187 9.53 14.23 14.20
N GLU A 188 8.57 14.94 14.78
CA GLU A 188 8.13 14.73 16.17
C GLU A 188 7.46 13.37 16.41
N TRP A 189 7.05 12.66 15.37
CA TRP A 189 6.46 11.31 15.48
C TRP A 189 7.52 10.21 15.56
N VAL A 190 8.78 10.50 15.28
CA VAL A 190 9.87 9.51 15.27
C VAL A 190 10.18 9.03 16.67
N LYS A 191 10.21 7.70 16.87
CA LYS A 191 10.55 7.03 18.13
C LYS A 191 11.89 6.31 18.09
N ASP A 192 12.17 5.64 16.98
CA ASP A 192 13.43 4.90 16.77
C ASP A 192 13.83 4.93 15.30
N VAL A 193 15.11 4.82 15.04
CA VAL A 193 15.66 4.83 13.68
C VAL A 193 16.86 3.91 13.55
N ARG A 194 16.92 3.16 12.45
CA ARG A 194 18.07 2.33 12.08
C ARG A 194 18.50 2.64 10.67
N PHE A 195 19.78 2.74 10.45
CA PHE A 195 20.36 3.04 9.15
C PHE A 195 21.01 1.82 8.52
N PHE A 196 20.91 1.75 7.21
CA PHE A 196 21.71 0.85 6.38
C PHE A 196 22.48 1.68 5.35
N ILE A 197 23.79 1.61 5.42
CA ILE A 197 24.72 2.23 4.46
C ILE A 197 25.52 1.10 3.84
N PRO A 198 25.32 0.83 2.52
CA PRO A 198 26.11 -0.19 1.83
C PRO A 198 27.58 0.17 1.88
N LYS A 199 28.44 -0.87 1.97
CA LYS A 199 29.89 -0.72 1.94
C LYS A 199 30.38 -0.50 0.53
#